data_a6e157ad052103b9b31a8b134d59ca57
#
_entry.id   a6e157ad052103b9b31a8b134d59ca57
#
_cell.length_a   1.000
_cell.length_b   1.000
_cell.length_c   1.000
_cell.angle_alpha   90.00
_cell.angle_beta   90.00
_cell.angle_gamma   90.00
#
_symmetry.space_group_name_H-M   'P 1'
#
loop_
_entity.id
_entity.type
_entity.pdbx_description
1 polymer ?
#
loop_
_entity_poly.entity_id
_entity_poly.type
_entity_poly.pdbx_seq_one_letter_code
_entity_poly.pdbx_strand_id
1 'polypeptide(L)'
;MKDLQNCVDKVEVVDFHQTIEHNGIKFTATAAGHVLGAAMFMIEIDGIRVLYTGDYSLENDRHLVHAEVPEGGPPDVLIVESTFGTDNIPPREKRERDFTRTVESIVRRGGSCLIPVFALGRAQELLLILDEYWQQHPDLQVLIIQLTTEFPSHLTLEFAPEYSNILCVKVG
;
A
#
# COMPACT_ATOMS: atom_id res chain seq x y z
N MET A 1 6.26 19.19 -21.72
CA MET A 1 7.25 18.09 -21.68
C MET A 1 8.63 18.56 -21.21
N LYS A 2 9.19 19.65 -21.76
CA LYS A 2 10.52 20.14 -21.37
C LYS A 2 10.62 20.54 -19.89
N ASP A 3 9.56 21.13 -19.33
CA ASP A 3 9.51 21.53 -17.92
C ASP A 3 9.43 20.31 -16.98
N LEU A 4 8.72 19.26 -17.40
CA LEU A 4 8.66 18.00 -16.67
C LEU A 4 10.04 17.33 -16.61
N GLN A 5 10.75 17.27 -17.75
CA GLN A 5 12.10 16.72 -17.78
C GLN A 5 13.05 17.52 -16.89
N ASN A 6 12.99 18.86 -16.95
CA ASN A 6 13.81 19.72 -16.09
C ASN A 6 13.51 19.53 -14.59
N CYS A 7 12.26 19.16 -14.21
CA CYS A 7 11.93 18.81 -12.83
C CYS A 7 12.54 17.46 -12.44
N VAL A 8 12.38 16.45 -13.31
CA VAL A 8 12.91 15.09 -13.06
C VAL A 8 14.44 15.12 -12.90
N ASP A 9 15.13 15.90 -13.75
CA ASP A 9 16.59 16.03 -13.72
C ASP A 9 17.12 16.68 -12.42
N LYS A 10 16.24 17.29 -11.61
CA LYS A 10 16.58 17.89 -10.31
C LYS A 10 16.19 17.03 -9.11
N VAL A 11 15.60 15.87 -9.35
CA VAL A 11 15.22 14.95 -8.26
C VAL A 11 16.46 14.29 -7.72
N GLU A 12 16.67 14.43 -6.42
CA GLU A 12 17.72 13.73 -5.68
C GLU A 12 17.08 12.55 -4.92
N VAL A 13 17.79 11.43 -4.89
CA VAL A 13 17.34 10.21 -4.20
C VAL A 13 17.85 10.21 -2.77
N VAL A 14 17.00 9.78 -1.85
CA VAL A 14 17.33 9.65 -0.42
C VAL A 14 17.08 8.20 -0.02
N ASP A 15 18.06 7.58 0.63
CA ASP A 15 17.90 6.24 1.21
C ASP A 15 17.29 6.33 2.63
N PHE A 16 16.65 5.24 3.07
CA PHE A 16 16.24 5.12 4.46
C PHE A 16 17.44 5.24 5.41
N HIS A 17 17.23 5.89 6.54
CA HIS A 17 18.23 6.20 7.58
C HIS A 17 19.34 7.16 7.14
N GLN A 18 19.26 7.67 5.91
CA GLN A 18 20.17 8.72 5.45
C GLN A 18 19.74 10.07 6.03
N THR A 19 20.66 10.76 6.69
CA THR A 19 20.45 12.14 7.13
C THR A 19 21.00 13.10 6.08
N ILE A 20 20.17 14.01 5.61
CA ILE A 20 20.53 15.09 4.70
C ILE A 20 20.45 16.41 5.44
N GLU A 21 21.39 17.31 5.19
CA GLU A 21 21.37 18.68 5.70
C GLU A 21 21.34 19.67 4.54
N HIS A 22 20.36 20.54 4.56
CA HIS A 22 20.24 21.62 3.58
C HIS A 22 19.85 22.92 4.28
N ASN A 23 20.68 23.96 4.13
CA ASN A 23 20.47 25.29 4.72
C ASN A 23 20.19 25.27 6.24
N GLY A 24 20.88 24.42 7.00
CA GLY A 24 20.71 24.30 8.45
C GLY A 24 19.50 23.46 8.88
N ILE A 25 18.75 22.90 7.94
CA ILE A 25 17.67 21.95 8.21
C ILE A 25 18.21 20.55 7.96
N LYS A 26 18.09 19.67 8.97
CA LYS A 26 18.42 18.25 8.83
C LYS A 26 17.13 17.44 8.71
N PHE A 27 17.16 16.42 7.87
CA PHE A 27 16.06 15.45 7.83
C PHE A 27 16.59 14.03 7.59
N THR A 28 15.91 13.08 8.20
CA THR A 28 16.22 11.66 8.11
C THR A 28 14.95 10.92 7.69
N ALA A 29 15.04 10.12 6.63
CA ALA A 29 13.95 9.28 6.17
C ALA A 29 13.96 7.93 6.89
N THR A 30 12.79 7.46 7.37
CA THR A 30 12.58 6.12 7.91
C THR A 30 11.40 5.46 7.22
N ALA A 31 11.35 4.12 7.20
CA ALA A 31 10.27 3.42 6.53
C ALA A 31 8.91 3.77 7.14
N ALA A 32 7.93 4.05 6.29
CA ALA A 32 6.56 4.33 6.69
C ALA A 32 5.61 3.13 6.51
N GLY A 33 6.07 2.03 5.88
CA GLY A 33 5.17 0.96 5.46
C GLY A 33 4.25 1.43 4.34
N HIS A 34 2.97 1.21 4.45
CA HIS A 34 1.89 1.71 3.59
C HIS A 34 2.03 1.34 2.10
N VAL A 35 3.04 1.85 1.39
CA VAL A 35 3.40 1.49 0.01
C VAL A 35 4.92 1.42 -0.15
N LEU A 36 5.39 0.77 -1.20
CA LEU A 36 6.81 0.63 -1.48
C LEU A 36 7.49 2.00 -1.62
N GLY A 37 8.51 2.24 -0.79
CA GLY A 37 9.27 3.49 -0.79
C GLY A 37 8.64 4.62 0.04
N ALA A 38 7.50 4.41 0.69
CA ALA A 38 6.92 5.40 1.59
C ALA A 38 7.83 5.64 2.80
N ALA A 39 8.03 6.91 3.13
CA ALA A 39 8.92 7.35 4.20
C ALA A 39 8.25 8.33 5.16
N MET A 40 8.58 8.19 6.43
CA MET A 40 8.39 9.23 7.44
C MET A 40 9.66 10.07 7.51
N PHE A 41 9.52 11.32 7.89
CA PHE A 41 10.66 12.24 7.98
C PHE A 41 10.79 12.80 9.40
N MET A 42 11.94 12.54 10.03
CA MET A 42 12.37 13.27 11.20
C MET A 42 13.12 14.52 10.72
N ILE A 43 12.61 15.68 11.04
CA ILE A 43 13.14 16.99 10.60
C ILE A 43 13.65 17.72 11.82
N GLU A 44 14.87 18.26 11.75
CA GLU A 44 15.50 19.06 12.82
C GLU A 44 15.76 20.46 12.31
N ILE A 45 15.18 21.45 13.00
CA ILE A 45 15.30 22.88 12.71
C ILE A 45 15.54 23.62 14.03
N ASP A 46 16.67 24.30 14.15
CA ASP A 46 17.03 25.11 15.33
C ASP A 46 16.87 24.34 16.67
N GLY A 47 17.19 23.04 16.67
CA GLY A 47 17.10 22.18 17.83
C GLY A 47 15.69 21.63 18.11
N ILE A 48 14.69 21.98 17.32
CA ILE A 48 13.33 21.43 17.39
C ILE A 48 13.24 20.24 16.44
N ARG A 49 12.70 19.11 16.94
CA ARG A 49 12.50 17.87 16.21
C ARG A 49 11.03 17.71 15.84
N VAL A 50 10.77 17.58 14.56
CA VAL A 50 9.42 17.39 14.00
C VAL A 50 9.37 16.05 13.29
N LEU A 51 8.45 15.17 13.68
CA LEU A 51 8.15 13.95 12.93
C LEU A 51 6.93 14.19 12.04
N TYR A 52 7.12 14.03 10.73
CA TYR A 52 6.05 13.99 9.74
C TYR A 52 5.89 12.56 9.22
N THR A 53 4.73 11.96 9.44
CA THR A 53 4.53 10.55 9.10
C THR A 53 4.17 10.33 7.63
N GLY A 54 3.53 11.29 6.96
CA GLY A 54 2.77 11.00 5.75
C GLY A 54 1.75 9.89 6.03
N ASP A 55 1.34 9.16 5.00
CA ASP A 55 0.55 7.93 5.17
C ASP A 55 1.47 6.81 5.66
N TYR A 56 1.10 6.13 6.75
CA TYR A 56 1.94 5.11 7.36
C TYR A 56 1.15 3.87 7.79
N SER A 57 1.84 2.75 7.95
CA SER A 57 1.25 1.50 8.44
C SER A 57 2.18 0.78 9.42
N LEU A 58 1.66 0.43 10.58
CA LEU A 58 2.33 -0.41 11.58
C LEU A 58 2.04 -1.91 11.36
N GLU A 59 1.13 -2.25 10.45
CA GLU A 59 0.84 -3.65 10.13
C GLU A 59 2.00 -4.28 9.32
N ASN A 60 2.33 -5.52 9.64
CA ASN A 60 3.28 -6.31 8.85
C ASN A 60 2.59 -6.79 7.57
N ASP A 61 2.90 -6.19 6.46
CA ASP A 61 2.49 -6.67 5.15
C ASP A 61 3.45 -7.76 4.64
N ARG A 62 3.00 -8.58 3.68
CA ARG A 62 3.81 -9.67 3.11
C ARG A 62 4.99 -9.19 2.28
N HIS A 63 4.89 -7.98 1.75
CA HIS A 63 5.86 -7.42 0.81
C HIS A 63 6.46 -6.08 1.24
N LEU A 64 6.03 -5.55 2.39
CA LEU A 64 6.49 -4.25 2.90
C LEU A 64 7.01 -4.38 4.33
N VAL A 65 8.03 -3.62 4.63
CA VAL A 65 8.46 -3.37 6.00
C VAL A 65 7.46 -2.41 6.64
N HIS A 66 7.03 -2.67 7.87
CA HIS A 66 6.15 -1.77 8.62
C HIS A 66 6.85 -0.45 8.97
N ALA A 67 6.08 0.55 9.38
CA ALA A 67 6.62 1.82 9.83
C ALA A 67 7.56 1.65 11.03
N GLU A 68 8.72 2.28 10.96
CA GLU A 68 9.75 2.23 11.97
C GLU A 68 9.62 3.41 12.93
N VAL A 69 9.93 3.18 14.20
CA VAL A 69 10.06 4.29 15.16
C VAL A 69 11.40 4.98 14.91
N PRO A 70 11.43 6.29 14.55
CA PRO A 70 12.67 6.99 14.30
C PRO A 70 13.59 7.01 15.54
N GLU A 71 14.89 6.89 15.31
CA GLU A 71 15.89 6.94 16.36
C GLU A 71 16.05 8.34 16.99
N GLY A 72 16.74 8.39 18.14
CA GLY A 72 17.08 9.66 18.82
C GLY A 72 16.02 10.17 19.79
N GLY A 73 15.01 9.38 20.14
CA GLY A 73 13.98 9.73 21.12
C GLY A 73 12.76 10.47 20.55
N PRO A 74 11.82 10.91 21.40
CA PRO A 74 10.55 11.49 20.96
C PRO A 74 10.76 12.82 20.21
N PRO A 75 9.92 13.12 19.20
CA PRO A 75 9.88 14.44 18.58
C PRO A 75 9.24 15.48 19.51
N ASP A 76 9.57 16.77 19.32
CA ASP A 76 8.90 17.87 19.98
C ASP A 76 7.53 18.13 19.36
N VAL A 77 7.40 17.87 18.05
CA VAL A 77 6.16 18.02 17.28
C VAL A 77 5.91 16.76 16.46
N LEU A 78 4.68 16.26 16.51
CA LEU A 78 4.21 15.15 15.68
C LEU A 78 3.13 15.65 14.71
N ILE A 79 3.37 15.49 13.42
CA ILE A 79 2.38 15.69 12.36
C ILE A 79 2.02 14.32 11.81
N VAL A 80 0.80 13.88 12.11
CA VAL A 80 0.33 12.51 11.83
C VAL A 80 -0.97 12.54 11.04
N GLU A 81 -1.10 11.60 10.09
CA GLU A 81 -2.36 11.36 9.37
C GLU A 81 -3.46 10.82 10.31
N SER A 82 -4.72 10.88 9.86
CA SER A 82 -5.87 10.34 10.61
C SER A 82 -6.92 9.71 9.70
N THR A 83 -6.49 9.12 8.60
CA THR A 83 -7.37 8.51 7.58
C THR A 83 -8.35 7.51 8.20
N PHE A 84 -7.88 6.68 9.12
CA PHE A 84 -8.69 5.72 9.87
C PHE A 84 -8.82 6.08 11.36
N GLY A 85 -8.68 7.36 11.70
CA GLY A 85 -8.59 7.82 13.09
C GLY A 85 -9.83 7.51 13.94
N THR A 86 -11.00 7.32 13.32
CA THR A 86 -12.25 6.96 14.01
C THR A 86 -12.75 5.56 13.67
N ASP A 87 -12.08 4.84 12.77
CA ASP A 87 -12.54 3.57 12.28
C ASP A 87 -12.09 2.41 13.17
N ASN A 88 -13.01 1.50 13.45
CA ASN A 88 -12.69 0.26 14.12
C ASN A 88 -12.45 -0.84 13.10
N ILE A 89 -11.20 -0.96 12.65
CA ILE A 89 -10.81 -1.93 11.63
C ILE A 89 -10.72 -3.32 12.27
N PRO A 90 -11.40 -4.35 11.72
CA PRO A 90 -11.28 -5.71 12.22
C PRO A 90 -9.83 -6.23 12.15
N PRO A 91 -9.44 -7.17 13.04
CA PRO A 91 -8.12 -7.79 12.99
C PRO A 91 -7.77 -8.34 11.61
N ARG A 92 -6.51 -8.27 11.23
CA ARG A 92 -6.00 -8.67 9.91
C ARG A 92 -6.41 -10.10 9.54
N GLU A 93 -6.23 -11.06 10.46
CA GLU A 93 -6.54 -12.46 10.23
C GLU A 93 -8.03 -12.68 9.93
N LYS A 94 -8.89 -11.84 10.51
CA LYS A 94 -10.32 -11.87 10.21
C LYS A 94 -10.60 -11.33 8.80
N ARG A 95 -9.99 -10.20 8.46
CA ARG A 95 -10.15 -9.57 7.13
C ARG A 95 -9.70 -10.51 6.01
N GLU A 96 -8.52 -11.12 6.16
CA GLU A 96 -7.95 -12.07 5.20
C GLU A 96 -8.80 -13.32 5.06
N ARG A 97 -9.26 -13.90 6.18
CA ARG A 97 -10.15 -15.06 6.17
C ARG A 97 -11.49 -14.78 5.50
N ASP A 98 -12.09 -13.63 5.80
CA ASP A 98 -13.37 -13.24 5.20
C ASP A 98 -13.21 -13.00 3.69
N PHE A 99 -12.10 -12.39 3.27
CA PHE A 99 -11.73 -12.18 1.88
C PHE A 99 -11.55 -13.51 1.13
N THR A 100 -10.70 -14.41 1.61
CA THR A 100 -10.40 -15.69 0.95
C THR A 100 -11.64 -16.59 0.86
N ARG A 101 -12.45 -16.66 1.93
CA ARG A 101 -13.71 -17.41 1.92
C ARG A 101 -14.73 -16.85 0.92
N THR A 102 -14.79 -15.54 0.80
CA THR A 102 -15.69 -14.89 -0.17
C THR A 102 -15.26 -15.24 -1.59
N VAL A 103 -13.99 -15.10 -1.91
CA VAL A 103 -13.44 -15.47 -3.22
C VAL A 103 -13.68 -16.96 -3.51
N GLU A 104 -13.34 -17.85 -2.57
CA GLU A 104 -13.56 -19.30 -2.71
C GLU A 104 -15.03 -19.63 -2.98
N SER A 105 -15.96 -19.05 -2.21
CA SER A 105 -17.39 -19.27 -2.38
C SER A 105 -17.89 -18.89 -3.78
N ILE A 106 -17.39 -17.78 -4.32
CA ILE A 106 -17.76 -17.31 -5.66
C ILE A 106 -17.21 -18.24 -6.73
N VAL A 107 -15.94 -18.60 -6.60
CA VAL A 107 -15.21 -19.43 -7.55
C VAL A 107 -15.79 -20.85 -7.60
N ARG A 108 -16.07 -21.49 -6.44
CA ARG A 108 -16.64 -22.86 -6.38
C ARG A 108 -18.02 -22.98 -7.04
N ARG A 109 -18.76 -21.89 -7.18
CA ARG A 109 -20.02 -21.85 -7.95
C ARG A 109 -19.83 -21.45 -9.42
N GLY A 110 -18.60 -21.37 -9.94
CA GLY A 110 -18.29 -20.97 -11.31
C GLY A 110 -18.38 -19.47 -11.58
N GLY A 111 -18.39 -18.67 -10.53
CA GLY A 111 -18.44 -17.20 -10.64
C GLY A 111 -17.09 -16.55 -10.82
N SER A 112 -17.09 -15.25 -11.09
CA SER A 112 -15.89 -14.40 -11.15
C SER A 112 -15.95 -13.30 -10.10
N CYS A 113 -14.80 -13.00 -9.49
CA CYS A 113 -14.66 -11.88 -8.56
C CYS A 113 -14.02 -10.69 -9.29
N LEU A 114 -14.62 -9.53 -9.12
CA LEU A 114 -14.07 -8.27 -9.57
C LEU A 114 -13.66 -7.45 -8.34
N ILE A 115 -12.40 -7.13 -8.22
CA ILE A 115 -11.83 -6.49 -7.04
C ILE A 115 -11.19 -5.17 -7.48
N PRO A 116 -11.81 -4.02 -7.22
CA PRO A 116 -11.21 -2.72 -7.50
C PRO A 116 -10.00 -2.51 -6.61
N VAL A 117 -8.87 -2.10 -7.19
CA VAL A 117 -7.62 -1.88 -6.45
C VAL A 117 -6.87 -0.67 -7.00
N PHE A 118 -6.07 -0.03 -6.15
CA PHE A 118 -5.08 0.92 -6.63
C PHE A 118 -3.93 0.19 -7.33
N ALA A 119 -3.29 0.86 -8.29
CA ALA A 119 -2.16 0.31 -9.04
C ALA A 119 -0.98 -0.09 -8.15
N LEU A 120 -0.81 0.62 -7.05
CA LEU A 120 0.31 0.46 -6.13
C LEU A 120 -0.19 0.06 -4.74
N GLY A 121 0.50 -0.88 -4.11
CA GLY A 121 0.32 -1.28 -2.72
C GLY A 121 -0.62 -2.48 -2.55
N ARG A 122 -1.93 -2.27 -2.44
CA ARG A 122 -2.86 -3.34 -2.02
C ARG A 122 -3.06 -4.47 -3.02
N ALA A 123 -2.89 -4.23 -4.32
CA ALA A 123 -3.00 -5.30 -5.31
C ALA A 123 -1.98 -6.43 -5.06
N GLN A 124 -0.74 -6.07 -4.74
CA GLN A 124 0.34 -7.01 -4.46
C GLN A 124 0.02 -7.87 -3.22
N GLU A 125 -0.47 -7.24 -2.15
CA GLU A 125 -0.86 -7.95 -0.93
C GLU A 125 -2.00 -8.94 -1.18
N LEU A 126 -3.04 -8.54 -1.91
CA LEU A 126 -4.17 -9.41 -2.25
C LEU A 126 -3.74 -10.60 -3.11
N LEU A 127 -2.81 -10.38 -4.05
CA LEU A 127 -2.25 -11.47 -4.87
C LEU A 127 -1.50 -12.49 -4.01
N LEU A 128 -0.68 -12.03 -3.06
CA LEU A 128 0.06 -12.91 -2.15
C LEU A 128 -0.88 -13.67 -1.20
N ILE A 129 -1.93 -13.03 -0.68
CA ILE A 129 -2.96 -13.69 0.14
C ILE A 129 -3.64 -14.82 -0.64
N LEU A 130 -4.01 -14.57 -1.89
CA LEU A 130 -4.65 -15.58 -2.74
C LEU A 130 -3.69 -16.71 -3.10
N ASP A 131 -2.42 -16.39 -3.40
CA ASP A 131 -1.40 -17.40 -3.72
C ASP A 131 -1.16 -18.33 -2.53
N GLU A 132 -0.96 -17.80 -1.32
CA GLU A 132 -0.81 -18.58 -0.10
C GLU A 132 -2.05 -19.47 0.18
N TYR A 133 -3.24 -18.91 -0.04
CA TYR A 133 -4.47 -19.65 0.16
C TYR A 133 -4.61 -20.81 -0.81
N TRP A 134 -4.25 -20.62 -2.09
CA TRP A 134 -4.31 -21.67 -3.09
C TRP A 134 -3.26 -22.76 -2.94
N GLN A 135 -2.10 -22.43 -2.39
CA GLN A 135 -1.10 -23.46 -2.03
C GLN A 135 -1.67 -24.46 -1.02
N GLN A 136 -2.58 -24.01 -0.15
CA GLN A 136 -3.29 -24.86 0.83
C GLN A 136 -4.55 -25.51 0.25
N HIS A 137 -5.04 -25.04 -0.90
CA HIS A 137 -6.26 -25.54 -1.57
C HIS A 137 -5.97 -25.87 -3.04
N PRO A 138 -5.28 -27.01 -3.31
CA PRO A 138 -4.84 -27.35 -4.67
C PRO A 138 -5.96 -27.46 -5.70
N ASP A 139 -7.19 -27.75 -5.26
CA ASP A 139 -8.39 -27.80 -6.07
C ASP A 139 -8.82 -26.43 -6.62
N LEU A 140 -8.28 -25.35 -6.08
CA LEU A 140 -8.50 -23.97 -6.54
C LEU A 140 -7.37 -23.43 -7.43
N GLN A 141 -6.30 -24.18 -7.67
CA GLN A 141 -5.12 -23.74 -8.44
C GLN A 141 -5.38 -23.51 -9.94
N VAL A 142 -6.56 -23.84 -10.45
CA VAL A 142 -6.95 -23.63 -11.86
C VAL A 142 -7.43 -22.18 -12.10
N LEU A 143 -7.31 -21.32 -11.12
CA LEU A 143 -7.83 -19.96 -11.19
C LEU A 143 -6.89 -19.02 -11.94
N ILE A 144 -7.47 -18.25 -12.85
CA ILE A 144 -6.78 -17.18 -13.56
C ILE A 144 -7.00 -15.88 -12.79
N ILE A 145 -5.90 -15.28 -12.34
CA ILE A 145 -5.90 -13.89 -11.85
C ILE A 145 -5.44 -13.00 -13.00
N GLN A 146 -6.25 -12.03 -13.32
CA GLN A 146 -5.91 -11.03 -14.32
C GLN A 146 -5.97 -9.66 -13.69
N LEU A 147 -4.84 -8.94 -13.69
CA LEU A 147 -4.81 -7.53 -13.40
C LEU A 147 -5.05 -6.78 -14.72
N THR A 148 -6.05 -5.93 -14.76
CA THR A 148 -6.37 -5.14 -15.96
C THR A 148 -6.64 -3.69 -15.59
N THR A 149 -6.22 -2.80 -16.47
CA THR A 149 -6.56 -1.36 -16.44
C THR A 149 -7.82 -1.06 -17.25
N GLU A 150 -8.34 -2.05 -18.00
CA GLU A 150 -9.52 -1.89 -18.85
C GLU A 150 -10.71 -2.64 -18.24
N PHE A 151 -11.84 -1.95 -18.15
CA PHE A 151 -13.12 -2.56 -17.80
C PHE A 151 -13.58 -3.46 -18.96
N PRO A 152 -14.04 -4.69 -18.68
CA PRO A 152 -14.74 -5.48 -19.68
C PRO A 152 -15.93 -4.67 -20.22
N SER A 153 -16.04 -4.53 -21.53
CA SER A 153 -17.00 -3.66 -22.20
C SER A 153 -18.49 -3.96 -21.93
N HIS A 154 -18.77 -5.07 -21.28
CA HIS A 154 -20.13 -5.51 -20.86
C HIS A 154 -20.44 -5.24 -19.38
N LEU A 155 -19.49 -4.71 -18.61
CA LEU A 155 -19.68 -4.31 -17.21
C LEU A 155 -19.76 -2.78 -17.14
N THR A 156 -20.96 -2.24 -17.25
CA THR A 156 -21.26 -0.86 -16.86
C THR A 156 -21.32 -0.78 -15.33
N LEU A 157 -20.18 -0.59 -14.70
CA LEU A 157 -20.10 -0.28 -13.28
C LEU A 157 -19.79 1.21 -13.15
N GLU A 158 -20.66 1.94 -12.47
CA GLU A 158 -20.37 3.28 -11.98
C GLU A 158 -19.31 3.16 -10.85
N PHE A 159 -18.06 2.86 -11.22
CA PHE A 159 -16.96 2.91 -10.26
C PHE A 159 -16.42 4.34 -10.18
N ALA A 160 -16.06 4.72 -8.96
CA ALA A 160 -15.36 5.96 -8.72
C ALA A 160 -14.06 6.01 -9.57
N PRO A 161 -13.76 7.16 -10.20
CA PRO A 161 -12.61 7.31 -11.10
C PRO A 161 -11.23 7.15 -10.41
N GLU A 162 -11.23 6.97 -9.12
CA GLU A 162 -10.06 6.78 -8.25
C GLU A 162 -9.42 5.38 -8.33
N TYR A 163 -10.14 4.37 -8.86
CA TYR A 163 -9.56 3.02 -9.01
C TYR A 163 -8.89 2.87 -10.36
N SER A 164 -7.56 2.77 -10.35
CA SER A 164 -6.75 2.69 -11.57
C SER A 164 -6.58 1.27 -12.12
N ASN A 165 -6.95 0.23 -11.36
CA ASN A 165 -6.82 -1.16 -11.76
C ASN A 165 -7.95 -2.04 -11.19
N ILE A 166 -8.12 -3.19 -11.83
CA ILE A 166 -9.07 -4.20 -11.42
C ILE A 166 -8.36 -5.55 -11.37
N LEU A 167 -8.48 -6.20 -10.24
CA LEU A 167 -8.10 -7.60 -10.09
C LEU A 167 -9.32 -8.47 -10.41
N CYS A 168 -9.24 -9.27 -11.47
CA CYS A 168 -10.28 -10.22 -11.83
C CYS A 168 -9.80 -11.64 -11.48
N VAL A 169 -10.58 -12.34 -10.67
CA VAL A 169 -10.36 -13.75 -10.33
C VAL A 169 -11.50 -14.56 -10.89
N LYS A 170 -11.18 -15.51 -11.77
CA LYS A 170 -12.21 -16.37 -12.39
C LYS A 170 -11.72 -17.80 -12.54
N VAL A 171 -12.67 -18.72 -12.65
CA VAL A 171 -12.41 -20.12 -13.05
C VAL A 171 -12.00 -20.13 -14.52
N GLY A 172 -10.89 -20.83 -14.82
CA GLY A 172 -10.40 -21.08 -16.16
C GLY A 172 -11.25 -22.14 -16.89
#